data_eae83289e029be9ef07dc9daa16b7863
#
_entry.id   eae83289e029be9ef07dc9daa16b7863
#
_cell.length_a   1.000
_cell.length_b   1.000
_cell.length_c   1.000
_cell.angle_alpha   90.00
_cell.angle_beta   90.00
_cell.angle_gamma   90.00
#
_symmetry.space_group_name_H-M   'P 1'
#
loop_
_entity.id
_entity.type
_entity.pdbx_description
1 polymer ?
#
loop_
_entity_poly.entity_id
_entity_poly.type
_entity_poly.pdbx_seq_one_letter_code
_entity_poly.pdbx_strand_id
1 'polypeptide(L)'
;IAGVDGTYTLTANFASSTYSAIQLEDKITGKVHDLLLTPEYSFSANKSDISERFLLHFTVTYGIENLEENADIQIYSYGNSIYLNNNTDSETLVSVYNITGRQIYQDRVGAGSQHTFTINAPTGLYIVKALTGKSITSRKVFIW
;
A
#
# COMPACT_ATOMS: atom_id res chain seq x y z
N ILE A 1 27.12 6.01 -18.31
CA ILE A 1 27.86 5.33 -19.40
C ILE A 1 29.11 4.72 -18.79
N ALA A 2 29.32 3.41 -19.02
CA ALA A 2 30.55 2.75 -18.63
C ALA A 2 31.75 3.34 -19.40
N GLY A 3 32.82 3.66 -18.70
CA GLY A 3 34.04 4.20 -19.34
C GLY A 3 34.82 3.15 -20.13
N VAL A 4 34.70 1.88 -19.70
CA VAL A 4 35.30 0.71 -20.32
C VAL A 4 34.34 -0.48 -20.23
N ASP A 5 34.54 -1.46 -21.09
CA ASP A 5 33.81 -2.72 -21.01
C ASP A 5 34.26 -3.50 -19.77
N GLY A 6 33.31 -4.06 -19.03
CA GLY A 6 33.66 -4.79 -17.81
C GLY A 6 32.46 -5.14 -16.94
N THR A 7 32.77 -5.77 -15.80
CA THR A 7 31.77 -6.08 -14.78
C THR A 7 31.80 -5.00 -13.70
N TYR A 8 30.65 -4.50 -13.33
CA TYR A 8 30.43 -3.44 -12.35
C TYR A 8 29.48 -3.92 -11.27
N THR A 9 29.60 -3.35 -10.09
CA THR A 9 28.65 -3.59 -9.00
C THR A 9 28.07 -2.24 -8.55
N LEU A 10 26.76 -2.14 -8.51
CA LEU A 10 26.03 -1.08 -7.84
C LEU A 10 25.83 -1.51 -6.39
N THR A 11 26.20 -0.66 -5.45
CA THR A 11 25.94 -0.86 -4.02
C THR A 11 25.01 0.25 -3.55
N ALA A 12 23.88 -0.13 -2.97
CA ALA A 12 22.89 0.78 -2.42
C ALA A 12 23.02 0.86 -0.90
N ASN A 13 22.90 2.07 -0.34
CA ASN A 13 22.86 2.28 1.09
C ASN A 13 21.60 3.05 1.46
N PHE A 14 20.72 2.41 2.24
CA PHE A 14 19.42 2.96 2.66
C PHE A 14 19.33 3.02 4.18
N ALA A 15 20.23 3.77 4.83
CA ALA A 15 20.40 3.79 6.29
C ALA A 15 19.13 4.19 7.11
N SER A 16 18.05 4.67 6.48
CA SER A 16 16.79 5.06 7.15
C SER A 16 15.64 5.11 6.16
N SER A 17 15.50 4.08 5.34
CA SER A 17 14.46 4.04 4.32
C SER A 17 13.08 3.73 4.92
N THR A 18 12.10 4.57 4.61
CA THR A 18 10.67 4.34 4.89
C THR A 18 9.96 3.64 3.73
N TYR A 19 10.71 3.25 2.71
CA TYR A 19 10.17 2.53 1.56
C TYR A 19 9.96 1.05 1.88
N SER A 20 8.85 0.48 1.45
CA SER A 20 8.55 -0.94 1.60
C SER A 20 9.20 -1.81 0.53
N ALA A 21 9.54 -1.23 -0.62
CA ALA A 21 10.36 -1.85 -1.64
C ALA A 21 11.17 -0.79 -2.39
N ILE A 22 12.39 -1.14 -2.75
CA ILE A 22 13.24 -0.37 -3.66
C ILE A 22 13.76 -1.37 -4.71
N GLN A 23 13.23 -1.26 -5.92
CA GLN A 23 13.56 -2.19 -6.99
C GLN A 23 14.40 -1.48 -8.06
N LEU A 24 15.49 -2.14 -8.47
CA LEU A 24 16.32 -1.74 -9.59
C LEU A 24 15.92 -2.56 -10.82
N GLU A 25 15.41 -1.90 -11.84
CA GLU A 25 15.17 -2.49 -13.15
C GLU A 25 16.37 -2.25 -14.08
N ASP A 26 16.99 -3.31 -14.57
CA ASP A 26 17.99 -3.25 -15.63
C ASP A 26 17.31 -3.43 -16.99
N LYS A 27 17.14 -2.33 -17.72
CA LYS A 27 16.43 -2.28 -19.01
C LYS A 27 17.11 -3.10 -20.13
N ILE A 28 18.42 -3.39 -19.98
CA ILE A 28 19.13 -4.23 -20.98
C ILE A 28 18.80 -5.69 -20.78
N THR A 29 18.75 -6.15 -19.53
CA THR A 29 18.52 -7.56 -19.22
C THR A 29 17.07 -7.88 -18.90
N GLY A 30 16.23 -6.86 -18.64
CA GLY A 30 14.85 -7.00 -18.18
C GLY A 30 14.74 -7.53 -16.74
N LYS A 31 15.85 -7.57 -15.99
CA LYS A 31 15.85 -8.05 -14.61
C LYS A 31 15.37 -6.96 -13.66
N VAL A 32 14.55 -7.34 -12.70
CA VAL A 32 14.18 -6.52 -11.55
C VAL A 32 14.82 -7.10 -10.29
N HIS A 33 15.54 -6.27 -9.55
CA HIS A 33 16.34 -6.65 -8.39
C HIS A 33 15.90 -5.84 -7.17
N ASP A 34 15.62 -6.51 -6.05
CA ASP A 34 15.22 -5.86 -4.80
C ASP A 34 16.45 -5.44 -4.00
N LEU A 35 16.68 -4.12 -3.92
CA LEU A 35 17.82 -3.54 -3.23
C LEU A 35 17.68 -3.50 -1.70
N LEU A 36 16.47 -3.66 -1.15
CA LEU A 36 16.29 -3.76 0.30
C LEU A 36 16.69 -5.16 0.81
N LEU A 37 16.43 -6.20 0.00
CA LEU A 37 16.81 -7.57 0.35
C LEU A 37 18.29 -7.84 0.05
N THR A 38 18.78 -7.34 -1.08
CA THR A 38 20.17 -7.51 -1.53
C THR A 38 20.69 -6.19 -2.04
N PRO A 39 21.44 -5.42 -1.24
CA PRO A 39 21.88 -4.07 -1.58
C PRO A 39 22.85 -3.98 -2.76
N GLU A 40 23.35 -5.09 -3.24
CA GLU A 40 24.36 -5.15 -4.30
C GLU A 40 23.77 -5.78 -5.57
N TYR A 41 24.02 -5.13 -6.72
CA TYR A 41 23.66 -5.65 -8.04
C TYR A 41 24.87 -5.60 -8.96
N SER A 42 25.34 -6.77 -9.41
CA SER A 42 26.46 -6.91 -10.35
C SER A 42 25.97 -7.12 -11.78
N PHE A 43 26.57 -6.41 -12.71
CA PHE A 43 26.20 -6.46 -14.13
C PHE A 43 27.43 -6.23 -15.03
N SER A 44 27.38 -6.78 -16.23
CA SER A 44 28.36 -6.47 -17.28
C SER A 44 27.88 -5.28 -18.11
N ALA A 45 28.77 -4.36 -18.41
CA ALA A 45 28.50 -3.19 -19.21
C ALA A 45 29.50 -3.02 -20.34
N ASN A 46 29.05 -2.47 -21.46
CA ASN A 46 29.87 -2.09 -22.61
C ASN A 46 29.80 -0.56 -22.82
N LYS A 47 30.79 0.00 -23.47
CA LYS A 47 30.80 1.43 -23.82
C LYS A 47 29.62 1.88 -24.67
N SER A 48 29.04 0.95 -25.42
CA SER A 48 27.87 1.19 -26.28
C SER A 48 26.53 1.06 -25.59
N ASP A 49 26.51 0.69 -24.29
CA ASP A 49 25.25 0.54 -23.56
C ASP A 49 24.53 1.89 -23.44
N ILE A 50 23.21 1.83 -23.41
CA ILE A 50 22.36 3.01 -23.26
C ILE A 50 22.64 3.72 -21.93
N SER A 51 22.63 5.06 -21.94
CA SER A 51 22.89 5.87 -20.76
C SER A 51 21.83 5.71 -19.66
N GLU A 52 20.59 5.40 -20.06
CA GLU A 52 19.45 5.21 -19.15
C GLU A 52 19.14 3.73 -18.94
N ARG A 53 20.18 2.96 -18.62
CA ARG A 53 20.07 1.51 -18.43
C ARG A 53 19.23 1.13 -17.21
N PHE A 54 19.36 1.87 -16.11
CA PHE A 54 18.74 1.51 -14.84
C PHE A 54 17.57 2.43 -14.51
N LEU A 55 16.51 1.83 -13.96
CA LEU A 55 15.37 2.54 -13.41
C LEU A 55 15.16 2.08 -11.96
N LEU A 56 14.96 3.03 -11.06
CA LEU A 56 14.64 2.77 -9.66
C LEU A 56 13.14 2.97 -9.44
N HIS A 57 12.51 1.93 -8.93
CA HIS A 57 11.11 1.95 -8.48
C HIS A 57 11.08 2.02 -6.96
N PHE A 58 10.43 3.03 -6.43
CA PHE A 58 10.24 3.20 -5.00
C PHE A 58 8.78 2.91 -4.66
N THR A 59 8.56 1.96 -3.78
CA THR A 59 7.24 1.70 -3.22
C THR A 59 7.22 2.25 -1.81
N VAL A 60 6.38 3.25 -1.56
CA VAL A 60 6.04 3.68 -0.21
C VAL A 60 4.77 2.94 0.18
N THR A 61 4.86 2.12 1.20
CA THR A 61 3.67 1.81 1.97
C THR A 61 3.40 3.06 2.79
N TYR A 62 2.54 3.95 2.29
CA TYR A 62 2.02 5.00 3.15
C TYR A 62 1.43 4.30 4.36
N GLY A 63 2.06 4.54 5.52
CA GLY A 63 1.77 3.86 6.74
C GLY A 63 0.28 3.67 6.95
N ILE A 64 -0.14 2.49 6.72
CA ILE A 64 -0.93 1.82 7.67
C ILE A 64 0.10 1.39 8.70
N GLU A 65 0.40 2.29 9.66
CA GLU A 65 1.02 1.89 10.89
C GLU A 65 0.31 0.63 11.31
N ASN A 66 1.05 -0.47 11.36
CA ASN A 66 0.62 -1.74 11.89
C ASN A 66 -0.90 -1.85 11.94
N LEU A 67 -1.51 -2.14 10.82
CA LEU A 67 -2.62 -3.02 10.90
C LEU A 67 -1.98 -4.35 11.32
N GLU A 68 -1.72 -4.51 12.62
CA GLU A 68 -2.17 -5.76 13.17
C GLU A 68 -3.47 -5.98 12.42
N GLU A 69 -3.55 -7.05 11.63
CA GLU A 69 -4.84 -7.61 11.30
C GLU A 69 -5.49 -7.80 12.66
N ASN A 70 -6.12 -6.75 13.16
CA ASN A 70 -7.09 -6.88 14.20
C ASN A 70 -8.12 -7.75 13.50
N ALA A 71 -8.01 -9.05 13.75
CA ALA A 71 -8.95 -10.05 13.25
C ALA A 71 -10.38 -9.66 13.65
N ASP A 72 -10.49 -8.69 14.55
CA ASP A 72 -11.70 -8.18 15.15
C ASP A 72 -12.54 -7.31 14.19
N ILE A 73 -11.92 -6.41 13.41
CA ILE A 73 -12.63 -5.57 12.44
C ILE A 73 -11.95 -5.65 11.07
N GLN A 74 -12.62 -6.26 10.13
CA GLN A 74 -12.16 -6.36 8.74
C GLN A 74 -12.99 -5.43 7.85
N ILE A 75 -12.32 -4.60 7.04
CA ILE A 75 -12.96 -3.65 6.13
C ILE A 75 -12.32 -3.79 4.74
N TYR A 76 -13.14 -3.99 3.72
CA TYR A 76 -12.70 -4.00 2.33
C TYR A 76 -13.80 -3.44 1.42
N SER A 77 -13.47 -3.11 0.17
CA SER A 77 -14.43 -2.61 -0.82
C SER A 77 -14.36 -3.37 -2.13
N TYR A 78 -15.47 -3.44 -2.80
CA TYR A 78 -15.57 -3.92 -4.17
C TYR A 78 -16.70 -3.16 -4.90
N GLY A 79 -16.38 -2.56 -6.04
CA GLY A 79 -17.30 -1.67 -6.74
C GLY A 79 -17.67 -0.47 -5.88
N ASN A 80 -18.94 -0.20 -5.73
CA ASN A 80 -19.48 0.85 -4.86
C ASN A 80 -19.90 0.34 -3.46
N SER A 81 -19.56 -0.90 -3.12
CA SER A 81 -19.92 -1.52 -1.85
C SER A 81 -18.72 -1.64 -0.91
N ILE A 82 -18.98 -1.40 0.36
CA ILE A 82 -18.03 -1.61 1.45
C ILE A 82 -18.56 -2.76 2.31
N TYR A 83 -17.65 -3.65 2.64
CA TYR A 83 -17.89 -4.83 3.47
C TYR A 83 -17.17 -4.65 4.79
N LEU A 84 -17.86 -4.87 5.87
CA LEU A 84 -17.34 -4.82 7.22
C LEU A 84 -17.71 -6.08 7.98
N ASN A 85 -16.70 -6.78 8.50
CA ASN A 85 -16.89 -7.88 9.45
C ASN A 85 -16.51 -7.36 10.84
N ASN A 86 -17.47 -7.35 11.74
CA ASN A 86 -17.24 -7.08 13.15
C ASN A 86 -17.17 -8.41 13.91
N ASN A 87 -15.95 -8.89 14.14
CA ASN A 87 -15.70 -10.13 14.88
C ASN A 87 -15.58 -9.88 16.40
N THR A 88 -15.82 -8.65 16.86
CA THR A 88 -15.81 -8.31 18.28
C THR A 88 -17.13 -8.69 18.95
N ASP A 89 -17.14 -8.71 20.26
CA ASP A 89 -18.33 -8.88 21.12
C ASP A 89 -19.08 -7.56 21.38
N SER A 90 -18.71 -6.48 20.71
CA SER A 90 -19.27 -5.14 20.89
C SER A 90 -19.76 -4.52 19.61
N GLU A 91 -20.78 -3.67 19.70
CA GLU A 91 -21.28 -2.87 18.58
C GLU A 91 -20.19 -1.91 18.09
N THR A 92 -20.07 -1.77 16.77
CA THR A 92 -19.10 -0.91 16.09
C THR A 92 -19.82 0.21 15.35
N LEU A 93 -19.45 1.47 15.62
CA LEU A 93 -19.87 2.63 14.86
C LEU A 93 -18.98 2.80 13.63
N VAL A 94 -19.56 2.74 12.45
CA VAL A 94 -18.89 2.88 11.16
C VAL A 94 -19.18 4.24 10.58
N SER A 95 -18.14 4.95 10.14
CA SER A 95 -18.27 6.24 9.45
C SER A 95 -17.39 6.25 8.20
N VAL A 96 -17.91 6.77 7.10
CA VAL A 96 -17.17 6.91 5.84
C VAL A 96 -16.98 8.38 5.53
N TYR A 97 -15.76 8.75 5.19
CA TYR A 97 -15.35 10.11 4.86
C TYR A 97 -14.77 10.18 3.45
N ASN A 98 -15.03 11.27 2.76
CA ASN A 98 -14.32 11.58 1.53
C ASN A 98 -12.92 12.17 1.82
N ILE A 99 -12.13 12.43 0.79
CA ILE A 99 -10.76 12.98 0.91
C ILE A 99 -10.71 14.38 1.51
N THR A 100 -11.82 15.13 1.54
CA THR A 100 -11.91 16.45 2.18
C THR A 100 -12.32 16.37 3.65
N GLY A 101 -12.49 15.16 4.19
CA GLY A 101 -12.89 14.91 5.58
C GLY A 101 -14.40 15.04 5.83
N ARG A 102 -15.21 15.25 4.79
CA ARG A 102 -16.66 15.26 4.94
C ARG A 102 -17.20 13.84 5.13
N GLN A 103 -17.96 13.63 6.20
CA GLN A 103 -18.68 12.39 6.43
C GLN A 103 -19.80 12.23 5.40
N ILE A 104 -19.84 11.07 4.73
CA ILE A 104 -20.81 10.75 3.69
C ILE A 104 -21.74 9.58 4.06
N TYR A 105 -21.32 8.78 5.04
CA TYR A 105 -22.10 7.66 5.55
C TYR A 105 -21.80 7.40 7.02
N GLN A 106 -22.78 6.91 7.75
CA GLN A 106 -22.61 6.43 9.13
C GLN A 106 -23.66 5.38 9.43
N ASP A 107 -23.26 4.30 10.11
CA ASP A 107 -24.15 3.25 10.58
C ASP A 107 -23.51 2.50 11.76
N ARG A 108 -24.29 1.59 12.36
CA ARG A 108 -23.87 0.71 13.44
C ARG A 108 -23.91 -0.74 13.03
N VAL A 109 -22.87 -1.47 13.35
CA VAL A 109 -22.73 -2.90 13.04
C VAL A 109 -22.68 -3.67 14.35
N GLY A 110 -23.62 -4.57 14.54
CA GLY A 110 -23.72 -5.36 15.76
C GLY A 110 -22.50 -6.24 16.01
N ALA A 111 -22.34 -6.68 17.25
CA ALA A 111 -21.33 -7.65 17.65
C ALA A 111 -21.42 -8.94 16.83
N GLY A 112 -20.30 -9.51 16.43
CA GLY A 112 -20.21 -10.78 15.70
C GLY A 112 -20.92 -10.76 14.35
N SER A 113 -21.19 -9.59 13.76
CA SER A 113 -21.98 -9.49 12.53
C SER A 113 -21.19 -8.95 11.34
N GLN A 114 -21.62 -9.37 10.15
CA GLN A 114 -21.13 -8.85 8.87
C GLN A 114 -22.16 -7.86 8.33
N HIS A 115 -21.67 -6.73 7.82
CA HIS A 115 -22.49 -5.71 7.22
C HIS A 115 -21.93 -5.28 5.87
N THR A 116 -22.83 -5.08 4.90
CA THR A 116 -22.50 -4.56 3.57
C THR A 116 -23.31 -3.30 3.33
N PHE A 117 -22.67 -2.22 2.92
CA PHE A 117 -23.35 -0.99 2.59
C PHE A 117 -22.82 -0.39 1.29
N THR A 118 -23.74 0.15 0.51
CA THR A 118 -23.44 0.75 -0.79
C THR A 118 -23.22 2.25 -0.60
N ILE A 119 -22.12 2.76 -1.14
CA ILE A 119 -21.80 4.18 -1.14
C ILE A 119 -22.25 4.79 -2.47
N ASN A 120 -23.27 5.64 -2.41
CA ASN A 120 -23.72 6.41 -3.57
C ASN A 120 -22.91 7.73 -3.64
N ALA A 121 -21.66 7.63 -4.10
CA ALA A 121 -20.72 8.73 -4.18
C ALA A 121 -19.84 8.58 -5.44
N PRO A 122 -19.19 9.66 -5.91
CA PRO A 122 -18.28 9.62 -7.05
C PRO A 122 -17.15 8.61 -6.87
N THR A 123 -16.69 8.04 -7.99
CA THR A 123 -15.48 7.20 -8.01
C THR A 123 -14.31 7.93 -7.34
N GLY A 124 -13.64 7.25 -6.41
CA GLY A 124 -12.53 7.86 -5.69
C GLY A 124 -12.12 7.13 -4.41
N LEU A 125 -11.19 7.74 -3.69
CA LEU A 125 -10.71 7.26 -2.40
C LEU A 125 -11.59 7.77 -1.27
N TYR A 126 -11.88 6.87 -0.33
CA TYR A 126 -12.65 7.14 0.88
C TYR A 126 -11.93 6.56 2.09
N ILE A 127 -12.20 7.13 3.25
CA ILE A 127 -11.68 6.63 4.53
C ILE A 127 -12.85 6.06 5.32
N VAL A 128 -12.78 4.79 5.64
CA VAL A 128 -13.72 4.13 6.54
C VAL A 128 -13.11 4.10 7.93
N LYS A 129 -13.86 4.57 8.93
CA LYS A 129 -13.51 4.47 10.35
C LYS A 129 -14.52 3.59 11.05
N ALA A 130 -14.04 2.63 11.81
CA ALA A 130 -14.80 1.76 12.67
C ALA A 130 -14.38 2.00 14.13
N LEU A 131 -15.29 2.47 14.96
CA LEU A 131 -15.09 2.72 16.38
C LEU A 131 -15.79 1.62 17.18
N THR A 132 -15.01 0.79 17.89
CA THR A 132 -15.50 -0.29 18.75
C THR A 132 -15.00 -0.04 20.17
N GLY A 133 -15.88 0.31 21.07
CA GLY A 133 -15.49 0.69 22.43
C GLY A 133 -14.53 1.88 22.44
N LYS A 134 -13.26 1.64 22.78
CA LYS A 134 -12.18 2.65 22.75
C LYS A 134 -11.21 2.47 21.58
N SER A 135 -11.40 1.46 20.76
CA SER A 135 -10.51 1.13 19.63
C SER A 135 -11.04 1.74 18.33
N ILE A 136 -10.15 2.29 17.52
CA ILE A 136 -10.46 2.85 16.20
C ILE A 136 -9.67 2.08 15.16
N THR A 137 -10.38 1.45 14.23
CA THR A 137 -9.82 0.88 13.00
C THR A 137 -10.13 1.80 11.82
N SER A 138 -9.15 2.13 11.00
CA SER A 138 -9.32 2.97 9.82
C SER A 138 -8.79 2.28 8.57
N ARG A 139 -9.52 2.38 7.46
CA ARG A 139 -9.12 1.83 6.15
C ARG A 139 -9.36 2.82 5.04
N LYS A 140 -8.41 2.90 4.10
CA LYS A 140 -8.66 3.52 2.79
C LYS A 140 -9.34 2.49 1.90
N VAL A 141 -10.41 2.90 1.24
CA VAL A 141 -11.15 2.10 0.26
C VAL A 141 -11.29 2.87 -1.04
N PHE A 142 -11.28 2.17 -2.16
CA PHE A 142 -11.55 2.77 -3.47
C PHE A 142 -12.94 2.34 -3.93
N ILE A 143 -13.74 3.32 -4.36
CA ILE A 143 -15.12 3.15 -4.85
C ILE A 143 -15.11 3.50 -6.34
N TRP A 144 -15.73 2.64 -7.19
CA TRP A 144 -15.85 2.87 -8.64
C TRP A 144 -17.20 2.45 -9.20
#